data_fff5270cc32401fad2cce1ab94e567be
#
_entry.id   fff5270cc32401fad2cce1ab94e567be
#
_cell.length_a   1.000
_cell.length_b   1.000
_cell.length_c   1.000
_cell.angle_alpha   90.00
_cell.angle_beta   90.00
_cell.angle_gamma   90.00
#
_symmetry.space_group_name_H-M   'P 1'
#
loop_
_entity.id
_entity.type
_entity.pdbx_description
1 polymer ?
#
loop_
_entity_poly.entity_id
_entity_poly.type
_entity_poly.pdbx_seq_one_letter_code
_entity_poly.pdbx_strand_id
1 'polypeptide(L)'
;HAYEDLRLKEDDPFKIIYGVEGYFVDDLGDLIIDSKGQSLMDSYVVFDIETTGFNSVNDRIIEIGAVRVVEGEIKETFSEFVNPERPIPYKITQLTTITDDMVKDAGTIEEILPQFLKVCEGSVLVAHNAGFDTGFIRENAKRLNLPYDHTVVDTLGLARCLMGHLGKFTLDNICKHLNIILETHHRAVDDATATGKIFVEFISMLKEKDITDLDQVNEFANDNVDLIKKGRMYHGIILVKNN
;
A
#
# COMPACT_ATOMS: atom_id res chain seq x y z
N HIS A 1 -11.81 40.06 -10.76
CA HIS A 1 -11.03 41.25 -10.78
C HIS A 1 -9.99 41.30 -11.93
N ALA A 2 -9.23 40.24 -12.26
CA ALA A 2 -8.26 40.26 -13.36
C ALA A 2 -8.88 40.62 -14.73
N TYR A 3 -10.13 40.27 -14.96
CA TYR A 3 -10.89 40.63 -16.17
C TYR A 3 -11.19 42.13 -16.26
N GLU A 4 -11.53 42.73 -15.13
CA GLU A 4 -11.79 44.16 -15.01
C GLU A 4 -10.48 44.98 -15.11
N ASP A 5 -9.41 44.46 -14.50
CA ASP A 5 -8.09 45.14 -14.52
C ASP A 5 -7.47 45.17 -15.93
N LEU A 6 -7.67 44.11 -16.73
CA LEU A 6 -7.14 44.00 -18.10
C LEU A 6 -8.09 44.62 -19.14
N ARG A 7 -9.30 45.04 -18.76
CA ARG A 7 -10.30 45.66 -19.68
C ARG A 7 -10.53 44.87 -20.97
N LEU A 8 -10.50 43.50 -20.85
CA LEU A 8 -10.69 42.63 -22.00
C LEU A 8 -12.11 42.76 -22.56
N LYS A 9 -12.24 42.73 -23.89
CA LYS A 9 -13.50 42.70 -24.61
C LYS A 9 -13.83 41.28 -25.05
N GLU A 10 -15.09 41.04 -25.40
CA GLU A 10 -15.60 39.72 -25.79
C GLU A 10 -14.86 39.12 -27.00
N ASP A 11 -14.36 39.98 -27.93
CA ASP A 11 -13.64 39.58 -29.14
C ASP A 11 -12.10 39.56 -28.98
N ASP A 12 -11.57 39.80 -27.80
CA ASP A 12 -10.11 39.75 -27.60
C ASP A 12 -9.59 38.33 -27.79
N PRO A 13 -8.43 38.16 -28.46
CA PRO A 13 -7.83 36.87 -28.69
C PRO A 13 -7.33 36.22 -27.37
N PHE A 14 -7.33 36.99 -26.30
CA PHE A 14 -6.89 36.58 -24.98
C PHE A 14 -8.09 36.30 -24.07
N LYS A 15 -8.18 35.08 -23.50
CA LYS A 15 -9.24 34.71 -22.59
C LYS A 15 -8.68 34.39 -21.19
N ILE A 16 -9.35 34.93 -20.18
CA ILE A 16 -9.08 34.56 -18.78
C ILE A 16 -9.96 33.38 -18.42
N ILE A 17 -9.32 32.29 -17.97
CA ILE A 17 -10.00 31.11 -17.44
C ILE A 17 -9.87 31.20 -15.93
N TYR A 18 -11.01 31.22 -15.23
CA TYR A 18 -11.02 31.15 -13.77
C TYR A 18 -10.87 29.70 -13.33
N GLY A 19 -10.05 29.51 -12.31
CA GLY A 19 -9.85 28.20 -11.70
C GLY A 19 -9.72 28.33 -10.19
N VAL A 20 -9.88 27.21 -9.53
CA VAL A 20 -9.60 27.06 -8.09
C VAL A 20 -8.42 26.14 -7.95
N GLU A 21 -7.40 26.61 -7.27
CA GLU A 21 -6.31 25.79 -6.76
C GLU A 21 -6.73 25.27 -5.40
N GLY A 22 -6.77 23.96 -5.27
CA GLY A 22 -7.19 23.30 -4.05
C GLY A 22 -6.27 22.15 -3.70
N TYR A 23 -6.11 21.92 -2.42
CA TYR A 23 -5.49 20.71 -1.92
C TYR A 23 -6.60 19.72 -1.62
N PHE A 24 -6.63 18.62 -2.35
CA PHE A 24 -7.51 17.51 -2.05
C PHE A 24 -6.84 16.69 -0.94
N VAL A 25 -7.51 16.58 0.17
CA VAL A 25 -7.18 15.59 1.20
C VAL A 25 -8.06 14.40 0.88
N ASP A 26 -7.45 13.27 0.56
CA ASP A 26 -8.18 12.02 0.47
C ASP A 26 -8.87 11.80 1.82
N ASP A 27 -10.17 11.56 1.79
CA ASP A 27 -10.90 11.16 2.99
C ASP A 27 -10.24 9.86 3.43
N LEU A 28 -9.53 9.91 4.55
CA LEU A 28 -8.76 8.76 5.00
C LEU A 28 -9.75 7.64 5.23
N GLY A 29 -9.77 6.71 4.29
CA GLY A 29 -10.39 5.43 4.53
C GLY A 29 -9.78 4.83 5.81
N ASP A 30 -10.53 3.99 6.46
CA ASP A 30 -10.07 3.26 7.64
C ASP A 30 -8.67 2.70 7.40
N LEU A 31 -7.78 2.80 8.38
CA LEU A 31 -6.44 2.16 8.32
C LEU A 31 -6.58 0.65 8.22
N ILE A 32 -7.66 0.14 8.76
CA ILE A 32 -8.08 -1.24 8.69
C ILE A 32 -9.30 -1.28 7.79
N ILE A 33 -9.14 -1.81 6.60
CA ILE A 33 -10.22 -1.97 5.63
C ILE A 33 -10.96 -3.28 5.94
N ASP A 34 -12.30 -3.24 5.93
CA ASP A 34 -13.17 -4.40 6.17
C ASP A 34 -12.85 -5.10 7.51
N SER A 35 -12.63 -4.33 8.57
CA SER A 35 -12.43 -4.85 9.92
C SER A 35 -13.63 -5.67 10.37
N LYS A 36 -13.34 -6.77 11.07
CA LYS A 36 -14.33 -7.68 11.67
C LYS A 36 -14.03 -7.86 13.18
N GLY A 37 -13.35 -6.88 13.79
CA GLY A 37 -12.97 -6.92 15.20
C GLY A 37 -11.91 -7.96 15.54
N GLN A 38 -11.03 -8.31 14.58
CA GLN A 38 -9.97 -9.27 14.82
C GLN A 38 -9.01 -8.78 15.91
N SER A 39 -8.56 -9.71 16.75
CA SER A 39 -7.58 -9.42 17.80
C SER A 39 -6.21 -9.07 17.22
N LEU A 40 -5.47 -8.17 17.88
CA LEU A 40 -4.07 -7.92 17.54
C LEU A 40 -3.16 -9.17 17.68
N MET A 41 -3.65 -10.26 18.29
CA MET A 41 -2.93 -11.53 18.46
C MET A 41 -3.37 -12.60 17.47
N ASP A 42 -4.30 -12.29 16.57
CA ASP A 42 -4.74 -13.22 15.53
C ASP A 42 -3.65 -13.49 14.49
N SER A 43 -3.96 -14.29 13.48
CA SER A 43 -3.05 -14.58 12.38
C SER A 43 -3.06 -13.46 11.35
N TYR A 44 -1.88 -13.00 10.96
CA TYR A 44 -1.66 -11.96 9.95
C TYR A 44 -0.74 -12.50 8.86
N VAL A 45 -1.06 -12.21 7.61
CA VAL A 45 -0.16 -12.42 6.48
C VAL A 45 0.34 -11.05 6.01
N VAL A 46 1.59 -10.78 6.32
CA VAL A 46 2.29 -9.56 5.89
C VAL A 46 2.93 -9.84 4.55
N PHE A 47 2.61 -9.07 3.53
CA PHE A 47 3.07 -9.34 2.18
C PHE A 47 3.47 -8.09 1.41
N ASP A 48 4.25 -8.30 0.38
CA ASP A 48 4.71 -7.32 -0.59
C ASP A 48 4.75 -7.97 -1.97
N ILE A 49 4.64 -7.18 -3.03
CA ILE A 49 4.71 -7.65 -4.41
C ILE A 49 5.65 -6.81 -5.25
N GLU A 50 6.35 -7.45 -6.18
CA GLU A 50 7.03 -6.76 -7.27
C GLU A 50 6.23 -6.89 -8.56
N THR A 51 6.24 -5.83 -9.37
CA THR A 51 5.36 -5.72 -10.55
C THR A 51 6.09 -5.13 -11.75
N THR A 52 5.55 -5.34 -12.96
CA THR A 52 6.08 -4.73 -14.20
C THR A 52 5.79 -3.23 -14.33
N GLY A 53 4.99 -2.64 -13.40
CA GLY A 53 4.61 -1.23 -13.39
C GLY A 53 3.58 -0.95 -12.30
N PHE A 54 2.92 0.21 -12.35
CA PHE A 54 2.09 0.71 -11.24
C PHE A 54 0.58 0.54 -11.43
N ASN A 55 0.14 0.00 -12.56
CA ASN A 55 -1.28 -0.11 -12.88
C ASN A 55 -1.75 -1.56 -12.75
N SER A 56 -2.57 -1.86 -11.73
CA SER A 56 -3.04 -3.23 -11.43
C SER A 56 -3.86 -3.89 -12.57
N VAL A 57 -4.42 -3.09 -13.50
CA VAL A 57 -5.17 -3.61 -14.64
C VAL A 57 -4.23 -3.98 -15.81
N ASN A 58 -3.21 -3.15 -16.06
CA ASN A 58 -2.37 -3.27 -17.24
C ASN A 58 -1.03 -3.95 -16.96
N ASP A 59 -0.52 -3.82 -15.76
CA ASP A 59 0.77 -4.41 -15.37
C ASP A 59 0.61 -5.80 -14.75
N ARG A 60 1.71 -6.47 -14.50
CA ARG A 60 1.75 -7.86 -14.03
C ARG A 60 2.59 -7.98 -12.77
N ILE A 61 2.19 -8.87 -11.88
CA ILE A 61 3.00 -9.29 -10.74
C ILE A 61 4.16 -10.14 -11.26
N ILE A 62 5.35 -9.95 -10.71
CA ILE A 62 6.57 -10.70 -11.02
C ILE A 62 7.18 -11.40 -9.80
N GLU A 63 6.81 -10.99 -8.58
CA GLU A 63 7.16 -11.68 -7.34
C GLU A 63 6.06 -11.44 -6.30
N ILE A 64 5.78 -12.44 -5.46
CA ILE A 64 4.96 -12.33 -4.25
C ILE A 64 5.80 -12.83 -3.08
N GLY A 65 6.04 -11.96 -2.11
CA GLY A 65 6.68 -12.30 -0.85
C GLY A 65 5.72 -12.12 0.31
N ALA A 66 5.69 -13.07 1.24
CA ALA A 66 4.87 -12.94 2.43
C ALA A 66 5.47 -13.66 3.64
N VAL A 67 5.13 -13.16 4.82
CA VAL A 67 5.41 -13.82 6.09
C VAL A 67 4.12 -13.90 6.91
N ARG A 68 3.93 -15.03 7.59
CA ARG A 68 2.83 -15.19 8.54
C ARG A 68 3.27 -14.79 9.93
N VAL A 69 2.55 -13.88 10.54
CA VAL A 69 2.72 -13.45 11.93
C VAL A 69 1.58 -14.02 12.76
N VAL A 70 1.91 -14.74 13.81
CA VAL A 70 0.95 -15.31 14.78
C VAL A 70 1.46 -14.99 16.18
N GLU A 71 0.61 -14.46 17.03
CA GLU A 71 0.97 -14.08 18.41
C GLU A 71 2.18 -13.15 18.50
N GLY A 72 2.38 -12.31 17.49
CA GLY A 72 3.50 -11.37 17.41
C GLY A 72 4.83 -11.99 16.96
N GLU A 73 4.83 -13.21 16.45
CA GLU A 73 6.03 -13.89 15.94
C GLU A 73 5.88 -14.30 14.47
N ILE A 74 6.94 -14.16 13.69
CA ILE A 74 7.01 -14.65 12.30
C ILE A 74 7.20 -16.17 12.34
N LYS A 75 6.26 -16.92 11.74
CA LYS A 75 6.22 -18.38 11.76
C LYS A 75 6.50 -19.03 10.41
N GLU A 76 6.00 -18.46 9.32
CA GLU A 76 6.06 -19.03 7.98
C GLU A 76 6.44 -17.97 6.97
N THR A 77 7.04 -18.39 5.88
CA THR A 77 7.42 -17.53 4.76
C THR A 77 6.89 -18.14 3.46
N PHE A 78 6.35 -17.27 2.60
CA PHE A 78 5.99 -17.55 1.22
C PHE A 78 6.82 -16.65 0.30
N SER A 79 7.44 -17.20 -0.73
CA SER A 79 8.25 -16.43 -1.68
C SER A 79 8.24 -17.13 -3.04
N GLU A 80 7.56 -16.52 -4.00
CA GLU A 80 7.41 -17.09 -5.33
C GLU A 80 7.61 -16.02 -6.40
N PHE A 81 8.41 -16.32 -7.42
CA PHE A 81 8.40 -15.57 -8.66
C PHE A 81 7.15 -15.88 -9.46
N VAL A 82 6.71 -14.91 -10.25
CA VAL A 82 5.57 -15.04 -11.15
C VAL A 82 6.01 -14.71 -12.56
N ASN A 83 5.76 -15.61 -13.51
CA ASN A 83 6.00 -15.34 -14.92
C ASN A 83 4.96 -14.33 -15.43
N PRO A 84 5.35 -13.10 -15.81
CA PRO A 84 4.41 -12.09 -16.28
C PRO A 84 3.93 -12.33 -17.71
N GLU A 85 4.45 -13.37 -18.42
CA GLU A 85 4.18 -13.69 -19.83
C GLU A 85 4.45 -12.51 -20.80
N ARG A 86 5.31 -11.61 -20.38
CA ARG A 86 5.78 -10.45 -21.16
C ARG A 86 7.14 -9.99 -20.65
N PRO A 87 7.92 -9.26 -21.47
CA PRO A 87 9.18 -8.70 -21.01
C PRO A 87 9.01 -7.73 -19.83
N ILE A 88 9.90 -7.81 -18.86
CA ILE A 88 9.98 -6.88 -17.74
C ILE A 88 10.62 -5.57 -18.24
N PRO A 89 9.98 -4.40 -18.03
CA PRO A 89 10.57 -3.13 -18.43
C PRO A 89 11.94 -2.90 -17.76
N TYR A 90 12.92 -2.44 -18.53
CA TYR A 90 14.29 -2.23 -18.05
C TYR A 90 14.38 -1.42 -16.75
N LYS A 91 13.53 -0.38 -16.60
CA LYS A 91 13.47 0.42 -15.36
C LYS A 91 13.04 -0.39 -14.14
N ILE A 92 12.16 -1.36 -14.33
CA ILE A 92 11.70 -2.27 -13.28
C ILE A 92 12.83 -3.23 -12.91
N THR A 93 13.51 -3.83 -13.90
CA THR A 93 14.68 -4.67 -13.64
C THR A 93 15.77 -3.89 -12.87
N GLN A 94 16.00 -2.62 -13.21
CA GLN A 94 16.94 -1.78 -12.45
C GLN A 94 16.50 -1.53 -11.00
N LEU A 95 15.20 -1.44 -10.74
CA LEU A 95 14.66 -1.19 -9.41
C LEU A 95 14.65 -2.46 -8.57
N THR A 96 14.09 -3.55 -9.11
CA THR A 96 13.80 -4.79 -8.37
C THR A 96 14.93 -5.82 -8.48
N THR A 97 15.87 -5.62 -9.41
CA THR A 97 16.89 -6.59 -9.82
C THR A 97 16.34 -7.87 -10.47
N ILE A 98 15.01 -8.01 -10.59
CA ILE A 98 14.35 -9.15 -11.21
C ILE A 98 14.48 -9.04 -12.72
N THR A 99 14.98 -10.11 -13.35
CA THR A 99 15.19 -10.21 -14.80
C THR A 99 14.21 -11.19 -15.44
N ASP A 100 14.02 -11.08 -16.76
CA ASP A 100 13.20 -12.04 -17.52
C ASP A 100 13.68 -13.49 -17.32
N ASP A 101 15.00 -13.71 -17.23
CA ASP A 101 15.57 -15.05 -17.00
C ASP A 101 15.19 -15.64 -15.64
N MET A 102 14.98 -14.81 -14.62
CA MET A 102 14.59 -15.29 -13.28
C MET A 102 13.13 -15.75 -13.22
N VAL A 103 12.26 -15.17 -14.04
CA VAL A 103 10.81 -15.43 -13.98
C VAL A 103 10.31 -16.33 -15.13
N LYS A 104 11.10 -16.59 -16.17
CA LYS A 104 10.65 -17.32 -17.37
C LYS A 104 10.14 -18.73 -17.11
N ASP A 105 10.73 -19.41 -16.13
CA ASP A 105 10.40 -20.79 -15.75
C ASP A 105 9.52 -20.84 -14.46
N ALA A 106 9.13 -19.66 -13.93
CA ALA A 106 8.22 -19.58 -12.80
C ALA A 106 6.76 -19.86 -13.21
N GLY A 107 5.93 -20.19 -12.23
CA GLY A 107 4.50 -20.34 -12.45
C GLY A 107 3.83 -19.04 -12.88
N THR A 108 2.75 -19.12 -13.64
CA THR A 108 1.94 -17.95 -14.01
C THR A 108 1.10 -17.46 -12.81
N ILE A 109 0.49 -16.29 -12.95
CA ILE A 109 -0.38 -15.77 -11.90
C ILE A 109 -1.57 -16.68 -11.58
N GLU A 110 -2.05 -17.42 -12.59
CA GLU A 110 -3.12 -18.42 -12.47
C GLU A 110 -2.71 -19.59 -11.55
N GLU A 111 -1.41 -19.90 -11.49
CA GLU A 111 -0.86 -20.98 -10.68
C GLU A 111 -0.44 -20.50 -9.28
N ILE A 112 0.15 -19.30 -9.19
CA ILE A 112 0.73 -18.78 -7.94
C ILE A 112 -0.31 -18.10 -7.06
N LEU A 113 -1.24 -17.33 -7.63
CA LEU A 113 -2.22 -16.58 -6.83
C LEU A 113 -3.11 -17.50 -5.96
N PRO A 114 -3.63 -18.65 -6.46
CA PRO A 114 -4.39 -19.57 -5.61
C PRO A 114 -3.57 -20.09 -4.42
N GLN A 115 -2.27 -20.32 -4.59
CA GLN A 115 -1.38 -20.76 -3.53
C GLN A 115 -1.20 -19.67 -2.48
N PHE A 116 -0.97 -18.42 -2.92
CA PHE A 116 -0.88 -17.27 -2.03
C PHE A 116 -2.18 -17.05 -1.25
N LEU A 117 -3.34 -17.07 -1.93
CA LEU A 117 -4.65 -16.91 -1.27
C LEU A 117 -4.92 -18.03 -0.25
N LYS A 118 -4.44 -19.24 -0.50
CA LYS A 118 -4.51 -20.33 0.47
C LYS A 118 -3.65 -20.05 1.73
N VAL A 119 -2.49 -19.43 1.56
CA VAL A 119 -1.68 -18.96 2.70
C VAL A 119 -2.43 -17.86 3.47
N CYS A 120 -3.24 -17.06 2.81
CA CYS A 120 -4.03 -15.98 3.44
C CYS A 120 -5.29 -16.45 4.18
N GLU A 121 -5.72 -17.69 3.99
CA GLU A 121 -6.95 -18.21 4.63
C GLU A 121 -6.93 -18.04 6.15
N GLY A 122 -8.01 -17.45 6.69
CA GLY A 122 -8.18 -17.22 8.13
C GLY A 122 -7.25 -16.16 8.71
N SER A 123 -6.55 -15.39 7.88
CA SER A 123 -5.61 -14.34 8.32
C SER A 123 -6.06 -12.96 7.82
N VAL A 124 -5.65 -11.94 8.54
CA VAL A 124 -5.72 -10.53 8.12
C VAL A 124 -4.51 -10.24 7.21
N LEU A 125 -4.74 -9.52 6.12
CA LEU A 125 -3.66 -9.07 5.23
C LEU A 125 -3.02 -7.79 5.75
N VAL A 126 -1.70 -7.70 5.64
CA VAL A 126 -0.93 -6.52 6.05
C VAL A 126 0.06 -6.17 4.94
N ALA A 127 0.14 -4.90 4.56
CA ALA A 127 1.16 -4.41 3.64
C ALA A 127 1.55 -2.96 3.95
N HIS A 128 2.67 -2.50 3.38
CA HIS A 128 3.13 -1.12 3.55
C HIS A 128 2.67 -0.28 2.35
N ASN A 129 1.73 0.65 2.57
CA ASN A 129 0.96 1.32 1.51
C ASN A 129 0.04 0.33 0.79
N ALA A 130 -0.71 -0.42 1.59
CA ALA A 130 -1.46 -1.61 1.24
C ALA A 130 -2.39 -1.49 0.02
N GLY A 131 -2.83 -0.27 -0.31
CA GLY A 131 -3.69 -0.03 -1.48
C GLY A 131 -3.06 -0.44 -2.81
N PHE A 132 -1.72 -0.38 -2.92
CA PHE A 132 -1.00 -0.83 -4.10
C PHE A 132 -1.05 -2.35 -4.23
N ASP A 133 -0.53 -3.06 -3.26
CA ASP A 133 -0.39 -4.52 -3.27
C ASP A 133 -1.74 -5.22 -3.35
N THR A 134 -2.66 -4.82 -2.49
CA THR A 134 -4.02 -5.38 -2.47
C THR A 134 -4.80 -5.09 -3.75
N GLY A 135 -4.51 -3.95 -4.40
CA GLY A 135 -5.08 -3.59 -5.70
C GLY A 135 -4.73 -4.61 -6.79
N PHE A 136 -3.47 -5.02 -6.85
CA PHE A 136 -3.03 -6.06 -7.79
C PHE A 136 -3.60 -7.44 -7.46
N ILE A 137 -3.57 -7.85 -6.18
CA ILE A 137 -4.12 -9.14 -5.75
C ILE A 137 -5.61 -9.21 -6.06
N ARG A 138 -6.39 -8.19 -5.69
CA ARG A 138 -7.84 -8.13 -5.93
C ARG A 138 -8.19 -8.16 -7.41
N GLU A 139 -7.46 -7.40 -8.25
CA GLU A 139 -7.71 -7.37 -9.70
C GLU A 139 -7.45 -8.75 -10.34
N ASN A 140 -6.35 -9.43 -9.95
CA ASN A 140 -6.06 -10.76 -10.45
C ASN A 140 -7.03 -11.81 -9.89
N ALA A 141 -7.41 -11.75 -8.62
CA ALA A 141 -8.43 -12.62 -8.03
C ALA A 141 -9.78 -12.49 -8.77
N LYS A 142 -10.18 -11.24 -9.09
CA LYS A 142 -11.39 -10.97 -9.90
C LYS A 142 -11.31 -11.59 -11.29
N ARG A 143 -10.17 -11.46 -11.99
CA ARG A 143 -9.97 -12.06 -13.33
C ARG A 143 -10.08 -13.57 -13.31
N LEU A 144 -9.57 -14.19 -12.24
CA LEU A 144 -9.54 -15.64 -12.08
C LEU A 144 -10.83 -16.19 -11.41
N ASN A 145 -11.80 -15.34 -11.09
CA ASN A 145 -13.00 -15.68 -10.33
C ASN A 145 -12.68 -16.37 -8.99
N LEU A 146 -11.60 -15.95 -8.33
CA LEU A 146 -11.21 -16.40 -7.02
C LEU A 146 -11.89 -15.52 -5.94
N PRO A 147 -12.29 -16.09 -4.80
CA PRO A 147 -12.82 -15.31 -3.69
C PRO A 147 -11.73 -14.40 -3.11
N TYR A 148 -12.10 -13.17 -2.79
CA TYR A 148 -11.23 -12.22 -2.11
C TYR A 148 -12.09 -11.41 -1.12
N ASP A 149 -12.05 -11.81 0.13
CA ASP A 149 -12.76 -11.16 1.25
C ASP A 149 -11.82 -11.14 2.47
N HIS A 150 -10.90 -10.19 2.49
CA HIS A 150 -9.88 -10.06 3.52
C HIS A 150 -9.95 -8.70 4.19
N THR A 151 -9.83 -8.71 5.52
CA THR A 151 -9.47 -7.50 6.27
C THR A 151 -8.03 -7.13 5.93
N VAL A 152 -7.77 -5.84 5.74
CA VAL A 152 -6.45 -5.33 5.34
C VAL A 152 -5.98 -4.26 6.32
N VAL A 153 -4.73 -4.36 6.75
CA VAL A 153 -4.02 -3.37 7.58
C VAL A 153 -3.00 -2.62 6.73
N ASP A 154 -3.04 -1.28 6.73
CA ASP A 154 -2.01 -0.44 6.11
C ASP A 154 -0.98 0.02 7.14
N THR A 155 0.22 -0.55 7.10
CA THR A 155 1.31 -0.16 8.02
C THR A 155 1.84 1.25 7.76
N LEU A 156 1.69 1.82 6.56
CA LEU A 156 2.05 3.22 6.29
C LEU A 156 1.14 4.17 7.08
N GLY A 157 -0.15 3.90 7.10
CA GLY A 157 -1.11 4.65 7.89
C GLY A 157 -0.84 4.51 9.40
N LEU A 158 -0.61 3.27 9.88
CA LEU A 158 -0.22 3.01 11.28
C LEU A 158 1.05 3.75 11.67
N ALA A 159 2.09 3.75 10.82
CA ALA A 159 3.33 4.47 11.08
C ALA A 159 3.10 5.98 11.28
N ARG A 160 2.21 6.58 10.49
CA ARG A 160 1.84 7.99 10.64
C ARG A 160 1.16 8.28 11.99
N CYS A 161 0.30 7.37 12.46
CA CYS A 161 -0.37 7.52 13.76
C CYS A 161 0.58 7.30 14.94
N LEU A 162 1.37 6.22 14.88
CA LEU A 162 2.20 5.79 16.02
C LEU A 162 3.53 6.53 16.09
N MET A 163 4.05 6.96 14.93
CA MET A 163 5.38 7.56 14.80
C MET A 163 5.31 8.95 14.12
N GLY A 164 4.26 9.73 14.39
CA GLY A 164 3.98 11.02 13.74
C GLY A 164 5.10 12.07 13.84
N HIS A 165 6.11 11.84 14.66
CA HIS A 165 7.33 12.66 14.77
C HIS A 165 8.32 12.40 13.61
N LEU A 166 8.17 11.32 12.85
CA LEU A 166 9.05 11.03 11.70
C LEU A 166 8.72 11.95 10.53
N GLY A 167 9.75 12.45 9.85
CA GLY A 167 9.59 13.28 8.65
C GLY A 167 9.28 12.47 7.37
N LYS A 168 9.57 11.15 7.37
CA LYS A 168 9.36 10.24 6.25
C LYS A 168 8.92 8.87 6.76
N PHE A 169 7.99 8.24 6.04
CA PHE A 169 7.39 6.96 6.38
C PHE A 169 7.66 5.88 5.32
N THR A 170 8.83 5.95 4.66
CA THR A 170 9.30 4.87 3.79
C THR A 170 9.71 3.68 4.65
N LEU A 171 9.60 2.47 4.11
CA LEU A 171 9.97 1.22 4.79
C LEU A 171 11.36 1.33 5.44
N ASP A 172 12.37 1.81 4.68
CA ASP A 172 13.73 2.05 5.15
C ASP A 172 13.83 2.95 6.37
N ASN A 173 13.10 4.08 6.32
CA ASN A 173 13.20 5.06 7.38
C ASN A 173 12.57 4.54 8.68
N ILE A 174 11.49 3.77 8.57
CA ILE A 174 10.85 3.12 9.71
C ILE A 174 11.76 2.02 10.25
N CYS A 175 12.30 1.14 9.40
CA CYS A 175 13.27 0.11 9.77
C CYS A 175 14.46 0.70 10.52
N LYS A 176 15.06 1.77 9.98
CA LYS A 176 16.18 2.46 10.62
C LYS A 176 15.81 3.01 11.99
N HIS A 177 14.63 3.57 12.15
CA HIS A 177 14.18 4.13 13.43
C HIS A 177 13.91 3.04 14.47
N LEU A 178 13.37 1.91 14.05
CA LEU A 178 13.10 0.75 14.92
C LEU A 178 14.29 -0.20 15.07
N ASN A 179 15.46 0.12 14.48
CA ASN A 179 16.66 -0.74 14.43
C ASN A 179 16.40 -2.12 13.82
N ILE A 180 15.50 -2.19 12.84
CA ILE A 180 15.22 -3.39 12.07
C ILE A 180 16.19 -3.46 10.90
N ILE A 181 16.90 -4.60 10.77
CA ILE A 181 17.82 -4.83 9.65
C ILE A 181 17.00 -5.24 8.43
N LEU A 182 17.15 -4.48 7.35
CA LEU A 182 16.64 -4.80 6.03
C LEU A 182 17.80 -5.34 5.19
N GLU A 183 17.78 -6.64 4.91
CA GLU A 183 18.95 -7.34 4.31
C GLU A 183 19.11 -7.02 2.83
N THR A 184 18.01 -7.03 2.08
CA THR A 184 17.99 -6.73 0.63
C THR A 184 16.78 -5.85 0.34
N HIS A 185 16.97 -4.79 -0.44
CA HIS A 185 15.88 -3.94 -0.90
C HIS A 185 15.29 -4.48 -2.20
N HIS A 186 13.98 -4.25 -2.40
CA HIS A 186 13.28 -4.59 -3.64
C HIS A 186 13.28 -6.08 -3.96
N ARG A 187 13.13 -6.90 -2.91
CA ARG A 187 12.75 -8.30 -2.97
C ARG A 187 11.54 -8.48 -2.10
N ALA A 188 10.44 -8.90 -2.70
CA ALA A 188 9.14 -8.94 -2.04
C ALA A 188 9.16 -9.65 -0.68
N VAL A 189 9.90 -10.75 -0.53
CA VAL A 189 9.99 -11.49 0.73
C VAL A 189 10.78 -10.74 1.82
N ASP A 190 11.82 -10.00 1.42
CA ASP A 190 12.65 -9.23 2.37
C ASP A 190 11.86 -8.01 2.86
N ASP A 191 11.16 -7.31 1.95
CA ASP A 191 10.30 -6.17 2.27
C ASP A 191 9.07 -6.61 3.10
N ALA A 192 8.45 -7.75 2.78
CA ALA A 192 7.41 -8.36 3.61
C ALA A 192 7.91 -8.75 5.01
N THR A 193 9.14 -9.30 5.10
CA THR A 193 9.75 -9.65 6.39
C THR A 193 10.03 -8.42 7.25
N ALA A 194 10.57 -7.37 6.64
CA ALA A 194 10.81 -6.10 7.33
C ALA A 194 9.49 -5.46 7.78
N THR A 195 8.48 -5.43 6.89
CA THR A 195 7.13 -4.96 7.22
C THR A 195 6.50 -5.79 8.35
N GLY A 196 6.72 -7.11 8.36
CA GLY A 196 6.29 -8.00 9.43
C GLY A 196 6.90 -7.65 10.79
N LYS A 197 8.22 -7.40 10.83
CA LYS A 197 8.91 -6.95 12.04
C LYS A 197 8.39 -5.58 12.52
N ILE A 198 8.18 -4.63 11.59
CA ILE A 198 7.57 -3.32 11.91
C ILE A 198 6.17 -3.52 12.48
N PHE A 199 5.36 -4.39 11.89
CA PHE A 199 4.00 -4.65 12.34
C PHE A 199 3.96 -5.24 13.75
N VAL A 200 4.89 -6.13 14.10
CA VAL A 200 5.03 -6.67 15.47
C VAL A 200 5.35 -5.55 16.48
N GLU A 201 6.24 -4.62 16.14
CA GLU A 201 6.50 -3.44 16.97
C GLU A 201 5.25 -2.56 17.11
N PHE A 202 4.49 -2.37 16.03
CA PHE A 202 3.24 -1.60 16.08
C PHE A 202 2.18 -2.27 16.96
N ILE A 203 2.06 -3.60 16.93
CA ILE A 203 1.21 -4.35 17.86
C ILE A 203 1.62 -4.06 19.33
N SER A 204 2.91 -4.03 19.62
CA SER A 204 3.41 -3.70 20.94
C SER A 204 3.05 -2.27 21.36
N MET A 205 3.26 -1.30 20.48
CA MET A 205 2.89 0.11 20.72
C MET A 205 1.38 0.32 20.90
N LEU A 206 0.56 -0.44 20.16
CA LEU A 206 -0.91 -0.40 20.29
C LEU A 206 -1.36 -0.97 21.63
N LYS A 207 -0.76 -2.09 22.07
CA LYS A 207 -1.02 -2.69 23.38
C LYS A 207 -0.65 -1.77 24.55
N GLU A 208 0.43 -1.01 24.43
CA GLU A 208 0.79 0.01 25.44
C GLU A 208 -0.27 1.12 25.57
N LYS A 209 -1.18 1.24 24.61
CA LYS A 209 -2.33 2.16 24.60
C LYS A 209 -3.66 1.47 24.95
N ASP A 210 -3.60 0.25 25.47
CA ASP A 210 -4.77 -0.56 25.81
C ASP A 210 -5.65 -0.93 24.59
N ILE A 211 -5.10 -0.88 23.36
CA ILE A 211 -5.76 -1.29 22.13
C ILE A 211 -5.54 -2.79 21.91
N THR A 212 -6.63 -3.54 21.70
CA THR A 212 -6.60 -5.01 21.66
C THR A 212 -7.13 -5.63 20.36
N ASP A 213 -7.86 -4.86 19.58
CA ASP A 213 -8.48 -5.32 18.33
C ASP A 213 -8.42 -4.25 17.23
N LEU A 214 -8.75 -4.66 16.01
CA LEU A 214 -8.63 -3.82 14.82
C LEU A 214 -9.71 -2.71 14.74
N ASP A 215 -10.86 -2.89 15.38
CA ASP A 215 -11.88 -1.82 15.42
C ASP A 215 -11.37 -0.66 16.28
N GLN A 216 -10.77 -0.96 17.43
CA GLN A 216 -10.13 0.05 18.29
C GLN A 216 -8.94 0.74 17.58
N VAL A 217 -8.23 0.04 16.68
CA VAL A 217 -7.18 0.68 15.85
C VAL A 217 -7.78 1.74 14.95
N ASN A 218 -8.93 1.49 14.31
CA ASN A 218 -9.61 2.49 13.48
C ASN A 218 -10.12 3.67 14.33
N GLU A 219 -10.67 3.43 15.53
CA GLU A 219 -11.08 4.48 16.45
C GLU A 219 -9.87 5.35 16.83
N PHE A 220 -8.76 4.75 17.23
CA PHE A 220 -7.51 5.45 17.54
C PHE A 220 -7.00 6.26 16.35
N ALA A 221 -7.08 5.72 15.14
CA ALA A 221 -6.69 6.41 13.92
C ALA A 221 -7.57 7.65 13.64
N ASN A 222 -8.88 7.51 13.84
CA ASN A 222 -9.84 8.60 13.66
C ASN A 222 -9.59 9.75 14.65
N ASP A 223 -9.21 9.45 15.88
CA ASP A 223 -8.83 10.44 16.89
C ASP A 223 -7.53 11.18 16.55
N ASN A 224 -6.67 10.55 15.69
CA ASN A 224 -5.38 11.07 15.26
C ASN A 224 -5.36 11.49 13.78
N VAL A 225 -6.50 11.75 13.18
CA VAL A 225 -6.66 12.08 11.73
C VAL A 225 -5.72 13.19 11.26
N ASP A 226 -5.46 14.21 12.08
CA ASP A 226 -4.56 15.31 11.69
C ASP A 226 -3.10 14.88 11.49
N LEU A 227 -2.65 13.83 12.18
CA LEU A 227 -1.32 13.26 12.01
C LEU A 227 -1.22 12.48 10.68
N ILE A 228 -2.30 11.80 10.32
CA ILE A 228 -2.40 11.00 9.10
C ILE A 228 -2.51 11.91 7.86
N LYS A 229 -3.31 12.98 7.94
CA LYS A 229 -3.58 13.93 6.84
C LYS A 229 -2.34 14.65 6.33
N LYS A 230 -1.33 14.89 7.16
CA LYS A 230 -0.08 15.57 6.76
C LYS A 230 0.67 14.90 5.61
N GLY A 231 0.33 13.68 5.21
CA GLY A 231 1.02 12.92 4.17
C GLY A 231 0.28 12.74 2.84
N ARG A 232 -1.02 13.07 2.75
CA ARG A 232 -1.85 12.80 1.55
C ARG A 232 -2.54 14.05 1.02
N MET A 233 -1.83 15.16 0.85
CA MET A 233 -2.37 16.32 0.16
C MET A 233 -2.08 16.21 -1.33
N TYR A 234 -3.14 16.17 -2.16
CA TYR A 234 -3.04 16.26 -3.60
C TYR A 234 -3.30 17.69 -4.03
N HIS A 235 -2.36 18.26 -4.77
CA HIS A 235 -2.55 19.58 -5.38
C HIS A 235 -3.34 19.41 -6.68
N GLY A 236 -4.49 20.06 -6.78
CA GLY A 236 -5.32 20.03 -7.97
C GLY A 236 -5.72 21.43 -8.42
N ILE A 237 -5.72 21.64 -9.73
CA ILE A 237 -6.22 22.87 -10.35
C ILE A 237 -7.51 22.53 -11.08
N ILE A 238 -8.62 23.12 -10.65
CA ILE A 238 -9.91 23.00 -11.33
C ILE A 238 -10.14 24.26 -12.15
N LEU A 239 -10.15 24.11 -13.46
CA LEU A 239 -10.49 25.20 -14.39
C LEU A 239 -12.00 25.16 -14.70
N VAL A 240 -12.68 26.26 -14.51
CA VAL A 240 -14.10 26.39 -14.86
C VAL A 240 -14.23 26.73 -16.33
N LYS A 241 -14.87 25.85 -17.11
CA LYS A 241 -15.23 26.12 -18.50
C LYS A 241 -16.59 26.83 -18.49
N ASN A 242 -16.61 28.11 -18.84
CA ASN A 242 -17.86 28.77 -19.16
C ASN A 242 -18.38 28.23 -20.50
N ASN A 243 -19.67 27.83 -20.54
CA ASN A 243 -20.40 27.53 -21.76
C ASN A 243 -20.81 28.82 -22.44
#